data_fae32fdb7cc4a7ff1082d48f73c49391
#
_entry.id   fae32fdb7cc4a7ff1082d48f73c49391
#
_cell.length_a   1.000
_cell.length_b   1.000
_cell.length_c   1.000
_cell.angle_alpha   90.00
_cell.angle_beta   90.00
_cell.angle_gamma   90.00
#
_symmetry.space_group_name_H-M   'P 1'
#
loop_
_entity.id
_entity.type
_entity.pdbx_description
1 polymer ?
#
loop_
_entity_poly.entity_id
_entity_poly.type
_entity_poly.pdbx_seq_one_letter_code
_entity_poly.pdbx_strand_id
1 'polypeptide(L)'
;MPRPPGGVISTSDDLATWIKALVAGRVLDPAYQRRWLDSLKPEDPSKPKGQKYGYGIAQLSWGPNTIYFHGGETPGYNSKISYDPANDMTLIVWTNLTVSLDDQQTANTLWVKVLDQIYKVSPLSPSPSPVN
;
A
#
# COMPACT_ATOMS: atom_id res chain seq x y z
N MET A 1 0.98 -8.19 -28.37
CA MET A 1 0.26 -7.07 -27.69
C MET A 1 0.83 -6.92 -26.29
N PRO A 2 1.29 -5.76 -25.88
CA PRO A 2 1.59 -5.54 -24.48
C PRO A 2 0.29 -5.75 -23.69
N ARG A 3 0.33 -6.62 -22.69
CA ARG A 3 -0.81 -6.78 -21.79
C ARG A 3 -0.96 -5.48 -21.02
N PRO A 4 -2.18 -4.95 -20.87
CA PRO A 4 -2.38 -3.75 -20.08
C PRO A 4 -1.87 -3.99 -18.64
N PRO A 5 -1.35 -2.95 -17.97
CA PRO A 5 -1.02 -3.03 -16.55
C PRO A 5 -2.20 -3.62 -15.79
N GLY A 6 -1.94 -4.46 -14.81
CA GLY A 6 -2.98 -5.01 -13.97
C GLY A 6 -3.71 -6.24 -14.49
N GLY A 7 -3.23 -6.96 -15.48
CA GLY A 7 -3.89 -8.12 -16.11
C GLY A 7 -4.31 -9.30 -15.21
N VAL A 8 -4.35 -9.10 -13.89
CA VAL A 8 -4.82 -10.07 -12.90
C VAL A 8 -6.24 -9.68 -12.47
N ILE A 9 -7.15 -10.66 -12.49
CA ILE A 9 -8.50 -10.54 -11.92
C ILE A 9 -8.47 -11.19 -10.55
N SER A 10 -8.99 -10.50 -9.53
CA SER A 10 -8.98 -10.99 -8.15
C SER A 10 -10.22 -10.51 -7.39
N THR A 11 -10.36 -10.99 -6.16
CA THR A 11 -11.34 -10.54 -5.18
C THR A 11 -10.62 -9.82 -4.03
N SER A 12 -11.36 -9.09 -3.20
CA SER A 12 -10.80 -8.46 -2.00
C SER A 12 -10.24 -9.50 -1.02
N ASP A 13 -10.93 -10.62 -0.86
CA ASP A 13 -10.50 -11.68 0.05
C ASP A 13 -9.21 -12.36 -0.42
N ASP A 14 -9.09 -12.62 -1.72
CA ASP A 14 -7.87 -13.19 -2.28
C ASP A 14 -6.69 -12.21 -2.19
N LEU A 15 -6.91 -10.93 -2.43
CA LEU A 15 -5.87 -9.90 -2.28
C LEU A 15 -5.46 -9.72 -0.82
N ALA A 16 -6.39 -9.78 0.11
CA ALA A 16 -6.08 -9.75 1.55
C ALA A 16 -5.22 -10.95 1.96
N THR A 17 -5.59 -12.14 1.51
CA THR A 17 -4.82 -13.36 1.73
C THR A 17 -3.43 -13.27 1.11
N TRP A 18 -3.34 -12.78 -0.11
CA TRP A 18 -2.08 -12.63 -0.85
C TRP A 18 -1.10 -11.67 -0.16
N ILE A 19 -1.52 -10.42 0.12
CA ILE A 19 -0.61 -9.44 0.70
C ILE A 19 -0.13 -9.86 2.09
N LYS A 20 -1.00 -10.44 2.89
CA LYS A 20 -0.66 -11.00 4.20
C LYS A 20 0.36 -12.13 4.07
N ALA A 21 0.14 -13.08 3.18
CA ALA A 21 1.05 -14.19 2.96
C ALA A 21 2.43 -13.73 2.46
N LEU A 22 2.45 -12.78 1.52
CA LEU A 22 3.67 -12.22 0.96
C LEU A 22 4.51 -11.50 2.04
N VAL A 23 3.91 -10.60 2.79
CA VAL A 23 4.61 -9.83 3.85
C VAL A 23 5.05 -10.74 4.99
N ALA A 24 4.26 -11.76 5.34
CA ALA A 24 4.61 -12.73 6.37
C ALA A 24 5.67 -13.77 5.94
N GLY A 25 6.21 -13.68 4.73
CA GLY A 25 7.26 -14.59 4.24
C GLY A 25 6.78 -16.01 3.92
N ARG A 26 5.49 -16.17 3.58
CA ARG A 26 4.90 -17.47 3.24
C ARG A 26 4.82 -17.77 1.75
N VAL A 27 5.29 -16.85 0.92
CA VAL A 27 5.24 -16.97 -0.55
C VAL A 27 6.61 -17.20 -1.16
N LEU A 28 7.63 -16.52 -0.66
CA LEU A 28 9.00 -16.60 -1.17
C LEU A 28 9.87 -17.46 -0.26
N ASP A 29 10.86 -18.14 -0.83
CA ASP A 29 11.92 -18.75 -0.03
C ASP A 29 12.63 -17.71 0.84
N PRO A 30 13.15 -18.07 2.03
CA PRO A 30 13.74 -17.11 2.96
C PRO A 30 14.82 -16.21 2.35
N ALA A 31 15.63 -16.73 1.41
CA ALA A 31 16.65 -15.94 0.73
C ALA A 31 16.04 -14.87 -0.19
N TYR A 32 14.99 -15.24 -0.94
CA TYR A 32 14.26 -14.32 -1.80
C TYR A 32 13.42 -13.33 -1.00
N GLN A 33 12.84 -13.75 0.13
CA GLN A 33 12.12 -12.85 1.03
C GLN A 33 13.03 -11.74 1.56
N ARG A 34 14.26 -12.07 1.97
CA ARG A 34 15.25 -11.05 2.38
C ARG A 34 15.59 -10.09 1.24
N ARG A 35 15.88 -10.62 0.04
CA ARG A 35 16.19 -9.79 -1.14
C ARG A 35 15.02 -8.88 -1.50
N TRP A 36 13.79 -9.36 -1.36
CA TRP A 36 12.59 -8.58 -1.61
C TRP A 36 12.45 -7.43 -0.61
N LEU A 37 12.64 -7.69 0.68
CA LEU A 37 12.63 -6.65 1.72
C LEU A 37 13.80 -5.66 1.56
N ASP A 38 14.98 -6.14 1.23
CA ASP A 38 16.18 -5.31 1.01
C ASP A 38 16.06 -4.43 -0.26
N SER A 39 15.14 -4.75 -1.16
CA SER A 39 14.84 -3.93 -2.33
C SER A 39 14.16 -2.60 -2.00
N LEU A 40 13.58 -2.48 -0.80
CA LEU A 40 12.87 -1.28 -0.35
C LEU A 40 13.85 -0.11 -0.15
N LYS A 41 13.77 0.88 -1.01
CA LYS A 41 14.58 2.09 -0.96
C LYS A 41 13.66 3.31 -0.91
N PRO A 42 14.09 4.42 -0.28
CA PRO A 42 13.33 5.67 -0.32
C PRO A 42 13.03 6.08 -1.76
N GLU A 43 11.78 6.37 -2.07
CA GLU A 43 11.41 6.91 -3.40
C GLU A 43 12.01 8.28 -3.64
N ASP A 44 12.08 9.09 -2.58
CA ASP A 44 12.76 10.38 -2.58
C ASP A 44 14.03 10.27 -1.71
N PRO A 45 15.23 10.27 -2.32
CA PRO A 45 16.49 10.20 -1.57
C PRO A 45 16.68 11.33 -0.54
N SER A 46 16.02 12.48 -0.75
CA SER A 46 16.05 13.60 0.20
C SER A 46 15.20 13.36 1.44
N LYS A 47 14.31 12.33 1.40
CA LYS A 47 13.40 11.96 2.47
C LYS A 47 13.61 10.49 2.89
N PRO A 48 14.73 10.17 3.55
CA PRO A 48 15.08 8.78 3.88
C PRO A 48 14.08 8.09 4.80
N LYS A 49 13.28 8.85 5.54
CA LYS A 49 12.16 8.35 6.37
C LYS A 49 10.80 8.37 5.67
N GLY A 50 10.77 8.78 4.42
CA GLY A 50 9.55 8.81 3.61
C GLY A 50 9.13 7.43 3.12
N GLN A 51 8.22 7.44 2.18
CA GLN A 51 7.79 6.21 1.51
C GLN A 51 8.96 5.52 0.82
N LYS A 52 8.99 4.20 0.94
CA LYS A 52 9.93 3.34 0.23
C LYS A 52 9.20 2.53 -0.83
N TYR A 53 9.91 2.19 -1.89
CA TYR A 53 9.43 1.28 -2.92
C TYR A 53 10.49 0.23 -3.24
N GLY A 54 10.07 -0.99 -3.51
CA GLY A 54 10.92 -2.10 -3.85
C GLY A 54 10.35 -2.90 -5.02
N TYR A 55 10.60 -4.19 -5.06
CA TYR A 55 10.09 -5.08 -6.09
C TYR A 55 8.58 -5.30 -5.93
N GLY A 56 7.78 -4.40 -6.53
CA GLY A 56 6.32 -4.46 -6.57
C GLY A 56 5.61 -4.23 -5.24
N ILE A 57 6.26 -3.55 -4.28
CA ILE A 57 5.68 -3.20 -2.99
C ILE A 57 6.18 -1.85 -2.51
N ALA A 58 5.31 -1.09 -1.89
CA ALA A 58 5.65 0.12 -1.15
C ALA A 58 5.58 -0.13 0.36
N GLN A 59 6.33 0.66 1.10
CA GLN A 59 6.34 0.66 2.56
C GLN A 59 6.25 2.09 3.07
N LEU A 60 5.41 2.31 4.06
CA LEU A 60 5.20 3.60 4.70
C LEU A 60 5.13 3.44 6.21
N SER A 61 5.76 4.37 6.95
CA SER A 61 5.56 4.48 8.39
C SER A 61 4.30 5.31 8.67
N TRP A 62 3.40 4.75 9.50
CA TRP A 62 2.19 5.44 9.97
C TRP A 62 2.21 5.49 11.50
N GLY A 63 2.71 6.57 12.04
CA GLY A 63 3.06 6.61 13.46
C GLY A 63 4.09 5.52 13.80
N PRO A 64 3.83 4.66 14.80
CA PRO A 64 4.70 3.55 15.16
C PRO A 64 4.56 2.34 14.22
N ASN A 65 3.57 2.34 13.33
CA ASN A 65 3.25 1.19 12.49
C ASN A 65 3.97 1.24 11.15
N THR A 66 4.25 0.09 10.60
CA THR A 66 4.78 -0.07 9.23
C THR A 66 3.71 -0.69 8.36
N ILE A 67 3.33 -0.01 7.30
CA ILE A 67 2.30 -0.44 6.37
C ILE A 67 2.96 -0.80 5.04
N TYR A 68 2.73 -2.01 4.58
CA TYR A 68 3.09 -2.47 3.24
C TYR A 68 1.88 -2.31 2.32
N PHE A 69 2.08 -1.76 1.13
CA PHE A 69 0.97 -1.50 0.24
C PHE A 69 1.37 -1.47 -1.23
N HIS A 70 0.39 -1.54 -2.10
CA HIS A 70 0.50 -1.19 -3.51
C HIS A 70 -0.79 -0.55 -3.99
N GLY A 71 -0.67 0.33 -4.96
CA GLY A 71 -1.81 0.94 -5.64
C GLY A 71 -1.98 0.42 -7.06
N GLY A 72 -3.13 0.69 -7.63
CA GLY A 72 -3.41 0.44 -9.03
C GLY A 72 -4.29 1.53 -9.62
N GLU A 73 -3.98 1.92 -10.84
CA GLU A 73 -4.73 2.93 -11.59
C GLU A 73 -4.96 2.44 -13.02
N THR A 74 -6.21 2.44 -13.40
CA THR A 74 -6.66 2.19 -14.78
C THR A 74 -7.74 3.19 -15.13
N PRO A 75 -8.02 3.45 -16.43
CA PRO A 75 -9.11 4.35 -16.79
C PRO A 75 -10.43 3.97 -16.12
N GLY A 76 -10.98 4.87 -15.30
CA GLY A 76 -12.24 4.68 -14.58
C GLY A 76 -12.14 3.94 -13.25
N TYR A 77 -10.95 3.45 -12.84
CA TYR A 77 -10.79 2.71 -11.59
C TYR A 77 -9.50 3.07 -10.87
N ASN A 78 -9.55 3.05 -9.54
CA ASN A 78 -8.39 3.23 -8.69
C ASN A 78 -8.42 2.19 -7.55
N SER A 79 -7.27 1.72 -7.11
CA SER A 79 -7.18 0.70 -6.06
C SER A 79 -6.04 0.97 -5.09
N LYS A 80 -6.20 0.48 -3.87
CA LYS A 80 -5.16 0.46 -2.83
C LYS A 80 -5.31 -0.83 -2.04
N ILE A 81 -4.21 -1.54 -1.86
CA ILE A 81 -4.13 -2.77 -1.07
C ILE A 81 -3.06 -2.54 -0.02
N SER A 82 -3.35 -2.80 1.25
CA SER A 82 -2.38 -2.61 2.32
C SER A 82 -2.49 -3.65 3.44
N TYR A 83 -1.37 -3.87 4.11
CA TYR A 83 -1.27 -4.74 5.26
C TYR A 83 -0.32 -4.16 6.31
N ASP A 84 -0.80 -4.13 7.55
CA ASP A 84 -0.02 -3.81 8.75
C ASP A 84 0.23 -5.10 9.53
N PRO A 85 1.44 -5.65 9.51
CA PRO A 85 1.75 -6.90 10.19
C PRO A 85 1.72 -6.81 11.72
N ALA A 86 1.97 -5.62 12.29
CA ALA A 86 1.97 -5.45 13.74
C ALA A 86 0.58 -5.57 14.35
N ASN A 87 -0.45 -5.15 13.62
CA ASN A 87 -1.84 -5.19 14.04
C ASN A 87 -2.66 -6.27 13.31
N ASP A 88 -2.03 -7.06 12.45
CA ASP A 88 -2.69 -8.05 11.58
C ASP A 88 -3.89 -7.46 10.81
N MET A 89 -3.72 -6.23 10.34
CA MET A 89 -4.79 -5.47 9.68
C MET A 89 -4.55 -5.37 8.18
N THR A 90 -5.55 -5.75 7.41
CA THR A 90 -5.57 -5.57 5.95
C THR A 90 -6.65 -4.56 5.58
N LEU A 91 -6.29 -3.61 4.73
CA LEU A 91 -7.23 -2.64 4.17
C LEU A 91 -7.12 -2.64 2.65
N ILE A 92 -8.25 -2.90 2.00
CA ILE A 92 -8.39 -2.87 0.54
C ILE A 92 -9.45 -1.85 0.18
N VAL A 93 -9.10 -0.97 -0.73
CA VAL A 93 -10.00 0.08 -1.23
C VAL A 93 -10.03 0.01 -2.75
N TRP A 94 -11.22 -0.10 -3.30
CA TRP A 94 -11.48 0.01 -4.72
C TRP A 94 -12.51 1.09 -5.00
N THR A 95 -12.25 1.88 -6.03
CA THR A 95 -13.16 2.91 -6.49
C THR A 95 -13.39 2.77 -7.99
N ASN A 96 -14.59 3.05 -8.42
CA ASN A 96 -14.98 3.10 -9.84
C ASN A 96 -14.85 4.52 -10.42
N LEU A 97 -13.92 5.29 -9.88
CA LEU A 97 -13.52 6.60 -10.34
C LEU A 97 -12.02 6.74 -10.10
N THR A 98 -11.22 6.99 -11.12
CA THR A 98 -9.76 7.10 -10.99
C THR A 98 -9.38 8.38 -10.24
N VAL A 99 -9.91 9.50 -10.70
CA VAL A 99 -9.59 10.84 -10.18
C VAL A 99 -10.88 11.61 -9.97
N SER A 100 -10.99 12.27 -8.83
CA SER A 100 -12.12 13.13 -8.48
C SER A 100 -12.03 14.50 -9.17
N LEU A 101 -13.10 15.31 -9.07
CA LEU A 101 -13.16 16.63 -9.68
C LEU A 101 -12.09 17.60 -9.17
N ASP A 102 -11.56 17.36 -7.98
CA ASP A 102 -10.45 18.10 -7.35
C ASP A 102 -9.08 17.48 -7.62
N ASP A 103 -8.98 16.66 -8.65
CA ASP A 103 -7.73 16.03 -9.13
C ASP A 103 -7.05 15.08 -8.11
N GLN A 104 -7.84 14.44 -7.24
CA GLN A 104 -7.35 13.49 -6.27
C GLN A 104 -7.58 12.04 -6.71
N GLN A 105 -6.59 11.17 -6.51
CA GLN A 105 -6.76 9.73 -6.67
C GLN A 105 -7.73 9.20 -5.61
N THR A 106 -8.89 8.73 -6.04
CA THR A 106 -10.03 8.48 -5.15
C THR A 106 -9.77 7.37 -4.13
N ALA A 107 -9.19 6.24 -4.54
CA ALA A 107 -8.86 5.16 -3.61
C ALA A 107 -7.76 5.56 -2.63
N ASN A 108 -6.76 6.33 -3.08
CA ASN A 108 -5.71 6.81 -2.19
C ASN A 108 -6.25 7.76 -1.13
N THR A 109 -7.10 8.71 -1.52
CA THR A 109 -7.73 9.66 -0.59
C THR A 109 -8.57 8.93 0.46
N LEU A 110 -9.38 7.96 0.03
CA LEU A 110 -10.18 7.16 0.96
C LEU A 110 -9.31 6.30 1.87
N TRP A 111 -8.30 5.65 1.33
CA TRP A 111 -7.35 4.82 2.08
C TRP A 111 -6.66 5.62 3.21
N VAL A 112 -6.14 6.81 2.90
CA VAL A 112 -5.52 7.71 3.89
C VAL A 112 -6.51 8.07 4.99
N LYS A 113 -7.74 8.47 4.63
CA LYS A 113 -8.78 8.84 5.60
C LYS A 113 -9.18 7.67 6.51
N VAL A 114 -9.26 6.46 5.96
CA VAL A 114 -9.58 5.27 6.76
C VAL A 114 -8.44 4.93 7.71
N LEU A 115 -7.19 4.96 7.25
CA LEU A 115 -6.02 4.75 8.11
C LEU A 115 -5.95 5.79 9.24
N ASP A 116 -6.20 7.05 8.94
CA ASP A 116 -6.28 8.09 9.96
C ASP A 116 -7.34 7.78 11.02
N GLN A 117 -8.49 7.27 10.63
CA GLN A 117 -9.52 6.88 11.59
C GLN A 117 -9.12 5.67 12.45
N ILE A 118 -8.51 4.66 11.83
CA ILE A 118 -8.07 3.43 12.52
C ILE A 118 -6.97 3.75 13.53
N TYR A 119 -6.00 4.59 13.16
CA TYR A 119 -4.83 4.89 13.97
C TYR A 119 -4.95 6.18 14.80
N LYS A 120 -6.10 6.83 14.81
CA LYS A 120 -6.38 8.04 15.61
C LYS A 120 -6.22 7.89 17.12
N VAL A 121 -5.96 6.70 17.61
CA VAL A 121 -5.91 6.39 19.04
C VAL A 121 -4.64 6.91 19.73
N SER A 122 -3.72 7.57 18.98
CA SER A 122 -2.56 8.21 19.61
C SER A 122 -2.47 9.68 19.20
N PRO A 123 -2.77 10.63 20.09
CA PRO A 123 -2.70 12.06 19.79
C PRO A 123 -1.27 12.60 19.56
N LEU A 124 -0.27 11.71 19.55
CA LEU A 124 1.16 12.05 19.43
C LEU A 124 1.80 11.58 18.12
N SER A 125 1.07 10.95 17.22
CA SER A 125 1.61 10.54 15.91
C SER A 125 1.27 11.62 14.87
N PRO A 126 2.27 12.28 14.26
CA PRO A 126 2.00 13.16 13.14
C PRO A 126 1.37 12.36 12.01
N SER A 127 0.27 12.86 11.46
CA SER A 127 -0.29 12.30 10.22
C SER A 127 0.80 12.30 9.15
N PRO A 128 1.04 11.19 8.46
CA PRO A 128 1.94 11.20 7.33
C PRO A 128 1.36 12.10 6.25
N SER A 129 2.23 12.83 5.59
CA SER A 129 1.83 13.63 4.44
C SER A 129 1.15 12.73 3.40
N PRO A 130 0.08 13.20 2.73
CA PRO A 130 -0.53 12.44 1.66
C PRO A 130 0.54 12.05 0.64
N VAL A 131 0.55 10.78 0.30
CA VAL A 131 1.43 10.26 -0.72
C VAL A 131 0.79 10.61 -2.06
N ASN A 132 1.42 11.52 -2.80
CA ASN A 132 1.07 11.82 -4.19
C ASN A 132 1.42 10.65 -5.10
#